data_c3b4cc71bc71ac94a5796ffab907a41e
#
_entry.id   c3b4cc71bc71ac94a5796ffab907a41e
#
_cell.length_a   1.000
_cell.length_b   1.000
_cell.length_c   1.000
_cell.angle_alpha   90.00
_cell.angle_beta   90.00
_cell.angle_gamma   90.00
#
_symmetry.space_group_name_H-M   'P 1'
#
loop_
_entity.id
_entity.type
_entity.pdbx_description
1 polymer ?
#
loop_
_entity_poly.entity_id
_entity_poly.type
_entity_poly.pdbx_seq_one_letter_code
_entity_poly.pdbx_strand_id
1 'polypeptide(L)'
;MALAHGMFFTLAVSAPDPATCAALADRACGTDSRAMPVPGPAQVIWRARDGRSAMITWGAYPATPSQASYVSGYADPSPAPGVSGYSPVGSAGAARSYAGTIWASEESAGTVFARTRITRVDPVFVARAGRATVLSDRATWAAAATGRLGDADALLYAGLLGPGYPLGAVTPFAGVHALAPATSCHVTGGAVTETEHAGLTGPGLSGPASAARVAEALVQAVMPLRDASAPVELSLTGGKDSRLIAAALARAGVPARARTYGFPDHPDVVVAAQVARELGLEHEVAEPRTTGADGSSGAHGVNGIAVTGGVAGAGAGAGADGAPVVQEVDVLGRLRATVLVADGMLSAFENVGRPDPDTGAATAIAIGGHGGELLRGGYAKIIPGSAARRAAGSAELLRRLTMRRVPLLRARWRTAYLASLTPWAAAVAARPQPALDDFYLVNRAGRWSAAARQAYAIRSVMAQPYFDDQVVRAARSAPLTERLDDRLVRGAIGALCPALLDIPLAADRWKCDTAKPAAHAPGAASPGQRARFDWRRGYGDDVAGFLRDYVLGTGSAGGLFAIVSRPAAERLLRPPHTDPVTVWALATLAALISGDWLNARAADGQTFAIPVPV
;
A
#
# COMPACT_ATOMS: atom_id res chain seq x y z
N MET A 1 -15.67 -21.09 -3.78
CA MET A 1 -16.29 -19.94 -3.07
C MET A 1 -16.03 -18.72 -3.92
N ALA A 2 -17.05 -18.11 -4.51
CA ALA A 2 -16.87 -16.95 -5.36
C ALA A 2 -16.25 -15.82 -4.51
N LEU A 3 -15.14 -15.25 -4.96
CA LEU A 3 -14.63 -14.01 -4.40
C LEU A 3 -15.75 -12.98 -4.57
N ALA A 4 -16.22 -12.43 -3.48
CA ALA A 4 -17.29 -11.47 -3.50
C ALA A 4 -16.87 -10.23 -4.27
N HIS A 5 -17.66 -9.88 -5.26
CA HIS A 5 -17.47 -8.70 -6.07
C HIS A 5 -17.97 -7.47 -5.32
N GLY A 6 -17.19 -6.94 -4.45
CA GLY A 6 -17.56 -5.72 -3.76
C GLY A 6 -16.43 -5.26 -2.88
N MET A 7 -16.08 -4.00 -2.99
CA MET A 7 -15.26 -3.38 -1.97
C MET A 7 -16.09 -3.20 -0.73
N PHE A 8 -15.60 -3.65 0.38
CA PHE A 8 -16.22 -3.42 1.66
C PHE A 8 -15.17 -3.11 2.71
N PHE A 9 -15.58 -2.35 3.70
CA PHE A 9 -14.79 -2.06 4.88
C PHE A 9 -15.50 -2.62 6.10
N THR A 10 -14.75 -3.08 7.07
CA THR A 10 -15.29 -3.76 8.24
C THR A 10 -14.92 -3.04 9.51
N LEU A 11 -15.88 -2.99 10.40
CA LEU A 11 -15.69 -2.58 11.78
C LEU A 11 -16.38 -3.58 12.69
N ALA A 12 -15.70 -3.99 13.74
CA ALA A 12 -16.26 -4.82 14.79
C ALA A 12 -16.20 -4.07 16.13
N VAL A 13 -17.25 -4.18 16.90
CA VAL A 13 -17.36 -3.63 18.25
C VAL A 13 -17.49 -4.78 19.23
N SER A 14 -16.77 -4.73 20.35
CA SER A 14 -17.01 -5.59 21.51
C SER A 14 -16.97 -4.74 22.78
N ALA A 15 -17.98 -4.88 23.64
CA ALA A 15 -18.20 -4.06 24.81
C ALA A 15 -18.55 -4.91 26.04
N PRO A 16 -18.39 -4.36 27.26
CA PRO A 16 -18.75 -5.08 28.48
C PRO A 16 -20.26 -5.28 28.64
N ASP A 17 -21.07 -4.46 27.98
CA ASP A 17 -22.53 -4.50 28.04
C ASP A 17 -23.18 -4.20 26.68
N PRO A 18 -24.45 -4.63 26.47
CA PRO A 18 -25.16 -4.45 25.21
C PRO A 18 -25.43 -2.98 24.85
N ALA A 19 -25.67 -2.12 25.83
CA ALA A 19 -25.99 -0.71 25.58
C ALA A 19 -24.79 0.05 25.02
N THR A 20 -23.61 -0.18 25.60
CA THR A 20 -22.33 0.38 25.08
C THR A 20 -22.04 -0.16 23.68
N CYS A 21 -22.28 -1.45 23.42
CA CYS A 21 -22.09 -2.03 22.09
C CYS A 21 -23.04 -1.36 21.05
N ALA A 22 -24.32 -1.22 21.39
CA ALA A 22 -25.30 -0.59 20.51
C ALA A 22 -24.94 0.86 20.20
N ALA A 23 -24.59 1.66 21.22
CA ALA A 23 -24.22 3.06 21.03
C ALA A 23 -23.00 3.26 20.12
N LEU A 24 -21.99 2.38 20.21
CA LEU A 24 -20.81 2.42 19.34
C LEU A 24 -21.15 1.97 17.91
N ALA A 25 -21.97 0.93 17.76
CA ALA A 25 -22.43 0.46 16.46
C ALA A 25 -23.29 1.54 15.74
N ASP A 26 -24.20 2.18 16.46
CA ASP A 26 -25.06 3.24 15.93
C ASP A 26 -24.21 4.45 15.53
N ARG A 27 -23.21 4.82 16.33
CA ARG A 27 -22.27 5.90 15.96
C ARG A 27 -21.51 5.54 14.69
N ALA A 28 -21.02 4.31 14.57
CA ALA A 28 -20.35 3.86 13.37
C ALA A 28 -21.26 3.89 12.13
N CYS A 29 -22.50 3.43 12.27
CA CYS A 29 -23.51 3.47 11.19
C CYS A 29 -23.94 4.89 10.85
N GLY A 30 -24.03 5.77 11.84
CA GLY A 30 -24.39 7.17 11.69
C GLY A 30 -23.24 8.05 11.18
N THR A 31 -22.01 7.52 11.10
CA THR A 31 -20.89 8.21 10.47
C THR A 31 -21.25 8.46 9.01
N ASP A 32 -21.45 9.74 8.66
CA ASP A 32 -22.03 10.16 7.39
C ASP A 32 -21.21 9.60 6.22
N SER A 33 -21.77 8.62 5.51
CA SER A 33 -21.19 8.06 4.29
C SER A 33 -20.99 9.10 3.19
N ARG A 34 -21.61 10.31 3.33
CA ARG A 34 -21.38 11.44 2.43
C ARG A 34 -20.04 12.12 2.68
N ALA A 35 -19.51 12.05 3.89
CA ALA A 35 -18.19 12.60 4.22
C ALA A 35 -17.06 11.66 3.83
N MET A 36 -17.33 10.36 3.70
CA MET A 36 -16.29 9.34 3.43
C MET A 36 -16.58 8.58 2.13
N PRO A 37 -15.60 8.32 1.29
CA PRO A 37 -15.79 7.62 0.02
C PRO A 37 -16.01 6.12 0.28
N VAL A 38 -17.19 5.77 0.75
CA VAL A 38 -17.59 4.38 0.94
C VAL A 38 -18.61 3.97 -0.11
N PRO A 39 -18.46 2.79 -0.68
CA PRO A 39 -19.44 2.23 -1.59
C PRO A 39 -20.66 1.76 -0.79
N GLY A 40 -21.67 2.60 -0.69
CA GLY A 40 -22.96 2.24 -0.11
C GLY A 40 -23.12 2.54 1.39
N PRO A 41 -24.32 2.33 1.93
CA PRO A 41 -24.65 2.58 3.34
C PRO A 41 -23.98 1.58 4.27
N ALA A 42 -23.76 2.01 5.51
CA ALA A 42 -23.35 1.11 6.58
C ALA A 42 -24.50 0.16 6.94
N GLN A 43 -24.16 -1.10 7.21
CA GLN A 43 -25.14 -2.08 7.68
C GLN A 43 -24.52 -2.98 8.75
N VAL A 44 -25.31 -3.30 9.78
CA VAL A 44 -24.94 -4.30 10.77
C VAL A 44 -25.20 -5.68 10.17
N ILE A 45 -24.14 -6.47 9.98
CA ILE A 45 -24.23 -7.79 9.36
C ILE A 45 -24.28 -8.92 10.38
N TRP A 46 -23.91 -8.65 11.63
CA TRP A 46 -23.92 -9.63 12.70
C TRP A 46 -24.03 -8.97 14.07
N ARG A 47 -24.74 -9.61 15.00
CA ARG A 47 -24.76 -9.28 16.43
C ARG A 47 -24.63 -10.57 17.24
N ALA A 48 -23.86 -10.51 18.29
CA ALA A 48 -23.80 -11.60 19.27
C ALA A 48 -25.15 -11.77 19.99
N ARG A 49 -25.49 -12.98 20.40
CA ARG A 49 -26.73 -13.26 21.14
C ARG A 49 -26.84 -12.51 22.46
N ASP A 50 -25.72 -12.25 23.12
CA ASP A 50 -25.66 -11.45 24.35
C ASP A 50 -25.67 -9.94 24.12
N GLY A 51 -25.70 -9.51 22.85
CA GLY A 51 -25.71 -8.10 22.43
C GLY A 51 -24.42 -7.33 22.68
N ARG A 52 -23.36 -7.97 23.19
CA ARG A 52 -22.10 -7.30 23.56
C ARG A 52 -21.11 -7.13 22.43
N SER A 53 -21.37 -7.75 21.28
CA SER A 53 -20.52 -7.59 20.10
C SER A 53 -21.36 -7.43 18.84
N ALA A 54 -20.85 -6.64 17.89
CA ALA A 54 -21.48 -6.42 16.59
C ALA A 54 -20.41 -6.25 15.50
N MET A 55 -20.77 -6.63 14.26
CA MET A 55 -19.97 -6.34 13.07
C MET A 55 -20.78 -5.50 12.10
N ILE A 56 -20.11 -4.50 11.53
CA ILE A 56 -20.67 -3.51 10.63
C ILE A 56 -19.82 -3.53 9.37
N THR A 57 -20.45 -3.42 8.22
CA THR A 57 -19.75 -3.30 6.93
C THR A 57 -20.29 -2.14 6.12
N TRP A 58 -19.45 -1.60 5.26
CA TRP A 58 -19.77 -0.65 4.20
C TRP A 58 -19.41 -1.27 2.87
N GLY A 59 -20.30 -1.14 1.89
CA GLY A 59 -20.11 -1.72 0.57
C GLY A 59 -20.91 -3.00 0.34
N ALA A 60 -20.72 -3.62 -0.83
CA ALA A 60 -21.43 -4.83 -1.21
C ALA A 60 -20.84 -6.05 -0.49
N TYR A 61 -21.58 -6.57 0.47
CA TYR A 61 -21.27 -7.82 1.15
C TYR A 61 -21.79 -9.02 0.34
N PRO A 62 -21.01 -10.13 0.26
CA PRO A 62 -21.51 -11.34 -0.39
C PRO A 62 -22.71 -11.91 0.32
N ALA A 63 -23.77 -12.15 -0.46
CA ALA A 63 -25.12 -12.40 0.01
C ALA A 63 -25.39 -13.83 0.56
N THR A 64 -24.57 -14.35 1.45
CA THR A 64 -24.96 -15.53 2.24
C THR A 64 -24.47 -15.44 3.68
N PRO A 65 -25.28 -14.82 4.58
CA PRO A 65 -24.90 -14.67 5.97
C PRO A 65 -25.14 -15.90 6.84
N SER A 66 -25.51 -17.05 6.30
CA SER A 66 -25.89 -18.22 7.11
C SER A 66 -24.73 -18.88 7.85
N GLN A 67 -23.53 -18.38 7.70
CA GLN A 67 -22.36 -18.81 8.49
C GLN A 67 -21.48 -17.60 8.75
N ALA A 68 -21.59 -17.07 9.95
CA ALA A 68 -21.02 -15.83 10.41
C ALA A 68 -19.49 -15.84 10.56
N SER A 69 -18.76 -16.00 9.46
CA SER A 69 -17.36 -15.64 9.39
C SER A 69 -17.20 -14.61 8.28
N TYR A 70 -16.85 -13.41 8.68
CA TYR A 70 -16.64 -12.29 7.80
C TYR A 70 -15.16 -12.04 7.56
N VAL A 71 -14.81 -11.78 6.31
CA VAL A 71 -13.42 -11.70 5.88
C VAL A 71 -13.20 -10.45 5.04
N SER A 72 -12.36 -9.51 5.50
CA SER A 72 -11.80 -8.44 4.68
C SER A 72 -10.42 -8.85 4.19
N GLY A 73 -10.22 -8.96 2.89
CA GLY A 73 -8.92 -9.27 2.32
C GLY A 73 -8.91 -10.47 1.36
N TYR A 74 -7.74 -10.77 0.86
CA TYR A 74 -7.49 -11.88 -0.06
C TYR A 74 -7.34 -13.21 0.69
N ALA A 75 -7.97 -14.26 0.17
CA ALA A 75 -7.98 -15.59 0.78
C ALA A 75 -6.61 -16.27 0.82
N ASP A 76 -6.12 -16.58 2.00
CA ASP A 76 -5.00 -17.50 2.19
C ASP A 76 -5.55 -18.94 2.37
N PRO A 77 -5.22 -19.89 1.48
CA PRO A 77 -5.66 -21.27 1.60
C PRO A 77 -5.01 -22.06 2.72
N SER A 78 -3.98 -21.55 3.38
CA SER A 78 -3.24 -22.33 4.37
C SER A 78 -3.69 -22.04 5.80
N PRO A 79 -4.08 -23.06 6.61
CA PRO A 79 -4.17 -22.88 8.04
C PRO A 79 -2.78 -22.56 8.59
N ALA A 80 -2.68 -21.55 9.45
CA ALA A 80 -1.41 -21.26 10.10
C ALA A 80 -0.95 -22.48 10.91
N PRO A 81 0.25 -23.02 10.67
CA PRO A 81 0.76 -24.10 11.49
C PRO A 81 0.94 -23.62 12.93
N GLY A 82 0.33 -24.30 13.88
CA GLY A 82 0.56 -24.09 15.31
C GLY A 82 -0.61 -23.51 16.12
N VAL A 83 -1.75 -23.20 15.53
CA VAL A 83 -2.96 -22.87 16.30
C VAL A 83 -3.76 -24.15 16.53
N SER A 84 -3.27 -24.99 17.43
CA SER A 84 -4.06 -26.12 17.94
C SER A 84 -5.25 -25.58 18.72
N GLY A 85 -6.46 -25.88 18.27
CA GLY A 85 -7.71 -25.51 18.93
C GLY A 85 -8.52 -24.42 18.25
N TYR A 86 -8.09 -23.90 17.11
CA TYR A 86 -8.83 -22.92 16.31
C TYR A 86 -9.37 -23.58 15.04
N SER A 87 -10.56 -24.15 15.12
CA SER A 87 -11.38 -24.39 13.93
C SER A 87 -12.10 -23.09 13.63
N PRO A 88 -11.91 -22.49 12.43
CA PRO A 88 -12.85 -21.49 11.96
C PRO A 88 -14.20 -22.17 11.84
N VAL A 89 -15.16 -21.68 12.59
CA VAL A 89 -16.49 -22.25 12.71
C VAL A 89 -17.22 -22.18 11.38
N GLY A 90 -17.67 -23.32 10.94
CA GLY A 90 -18.49 -23.49 9.75
C GLY A 90 -18.13 -24.79 9.07
N SER A 91 -18.98 -25.78 9.26
CA SER A 91 -18.88 -27.11 8.70
C SER A 91 -18.51 -27.12 7.22
N ALA A 92 -17.67 -28.06 6.89
CA ALA A 92 -17.42 -28.57 5.56
C ALA A 92 -16.98 -27.55 4.51
N GLY A 93 -15.75 -27.25 4.50
CA GLY A 93 -15.10 -26.46 3.47
C GLY A 93 -14.40 -25.28 4.06
N ALA A 94 -13.41 -25.59 4.88
CA ALA A 94 -12.29 -24.73 5.23
C ALA A 94 -12.65 -23.24 5.18
N ALA A 95 -13.18 -22.70 6.24
CA ALA A 95 -13.01 -21.29 6.53
C ALA A 95 -11.50 -21.10 6.68
N ARG A 96 -10.87 -20.85 5.54
CA ARG A 96 -9.45 -20.65 5.41
C ARG A 96 -9.15 -19.36 6.12
N SER A 97 -8.22 -19.37 7.06
CA SER A 97 -7.85 -18.18 7.79
C SER A 97 -7.25 -17.18 6.80
N TYR A 98 -7.94 -16.07 6.66
CA TYR A 98 -7.46 -14.97 5.87
C TYR A 98 -6.61 -14.07 6.77
N ALA A 99 -5.40 -13.82 6.40
CA ALA A 99 -4.54 -12.93 7.11
C ALA A 99 -4.97 -11.46 6.86
N GLY A 100 -4.96 -10.64 7.90
CA GLY A 100 -5.43 -9.26 7.82
C GLY A 100 -6.95 -9.13 7.84
N THR A 101 -7.65 -10.03 8.51
CA THR A 101 -9.10 -10.08 8.56
C THR A 101 -9.65 -9.86 9.95
N ILE A 102 -10.92 -9.46 9.97
CA ILE A 102 -11.74 -9.35 11.17
C ILE A 102 -12.92 -10.28 10.97
N TRP A 103 -13.21 -11.14 11.94
CA TRP A 103 -14.36 -12.05 11.90
C TRP A 103 -14.97 -12.25 13.29
N ALA A 104 -16.17 -12.79 13.32
CA ALA A 104 -16.88 -13.12 14.55
C ALA A 104 -17.40 -14.57 14.49
N SER A 105 -17.66 -15.18 15.63
CA SER A 105 -18.21 -16.51 15.74
C SER A 105 -19.36 -16.56 16.74
N GLU A 106 -20.48 -17.15 16.34
CA GLU A 106 -21.62 -17.39 17.21
C GLU A 106 -21.30 -18.39 18.33
N GLU A 107 -20.43 -19.37 18.04
CA GLU A 107 -20.04 -20.40 19.01
C GLU A 107 -19.15 -19.88 20.12
N SER A 108 -18.46 -18.77 19.90
CA SER A 108 -17.51 -18.18 20.85
C SER A 108 -18.09 -17.05 21.70
N ALA A 109 -19.36 -17.15 22.07
CA ALA A 109 -19.97 -16.24 23.05
C ALA A 109 -19.68 -14.74 22.82
N GLY A 110 -19.88 -14.27 21.60
CA GLY A 110 -19.70 -12.85 21.26
C GLY A 110 -18.26 -12.40 21.10
N THR A 111 -17.32 -13.31 20.90
CA THR A 111 -15.92 -12.97 20.63
C THR A 111 -15.74 -12.51 19.19
N VAL A 112 -15.00 -11.41 19.03
CA VAL A 112 -14.54 -10.91 17.75
C VAL A 112 -13.05 -11.22 17.61
N PHE A 113 -12.64 -11.59 16.41
CA PHE A 113 -11.29 -12.00 16.08
C PHE A 113 -10.71 -11.12 15.00
N ALA A 114 -9.41 -10.92 15.05
CA ALA A 114 -8.66 -10.32 13.95
C ALA A 114 -7.28 -10.95 13.84
N ARG A 115 -6.70 -10.89 12.65
CA ARG A 115 -5.33 -11.35 12.39
C ARG A 115 -4.65 -10.50 11.34
N THR A 116 -3.38 -10.23 11.54
CA THR A 116 -2.52 -9.56 10.56
C THR A 116 -1.54 -10.54 9.93
N ARG A 117 -1.23 -10.32 8.66
CA ARG A 117 -0.12 -11.00 7.96
C ARG A 117 1.23 -10.64 8.55
N ILE A 118 2.26 -11.42 8.23
CA ILE A 118 3.67 -11.10 8.49
C ILE A 118 4.04 -9.70 7.98
N THR A 119 3.53 -9.30 6.82
CA THR A 119 3.75 -7.98 6.23
C THR A 119 2.80 -6.90 6.75
N ARG A 120 1.70 -7.29 7.41
CA ARG A 120 0.62 -6.37 7.80
C ARG A 120 0.09 -5.50 6.64
N VAL A 121 0.17 -5.98 5.41
CA VAL A 121 -0.32 -5.26 4.23
C VAL A 121 -1.85 -5.12 4.24
N ASP A 122 -2.53 -6.07 4.89
CA ASP A 122 -3.92 -5.99 5.28
C ASP A 122 -3.97 -5.58 6.76
N PRO A 123 -4.04 -4.27 7.07
CA PRO A 123 -3.92 -3.81 8.44
C PRO A 123 -5.23 -4.01 9.20
N VAL A 124 -5.10 -4.21 10.51
CA VAL A 124 -6.18 -4.11 11.47
C VAL A 124 -5.84 -2.98 12.44
N PHE A 125 -6.79 -2.11 12.68
CA PHE A 125 -6.66 -1.00 13.61
C PHE A 125 -7.51 -1.28 14.85
N VAL A 126 -6.94 -0.97 16.01
CA VAL A 126 -7.57 -1.17 17.31
C VAL A 126 -7.77 0.19 17.97
N ALA A 127 -8.96 0.44 18.47
CA ALA A 127 -9.30 1.64 19.25
C ALA A 127 -10.09 1.26 20.50
N ARG A 128 -9.96 2.06 21.55
CA ARG A 128 -10.71 1.88 22.79
C ARG A 128 -11.64 3.04 23.08
N ALA A 129 -12.87 2.72 23.51
CA ALA A 129 -13.84 3.67 24.05
C ALA A 129 -14.24 3.19 25.46
N GLY A 130 -13.59 3.73 26.48
CA GLY A 130 -13.71 3.22 27.85
C GLY A 130 -13.24 1.76 27.94
N ARG A 131 -14.17 0.86 28.33
CA ARG A 131 -13.91 -0.59 28.41
C ARG A 131 -14.25 -1.35 27.13
N ALA A 132 -14.84 -0.69 26.15
CA ALA A 132 -15.15 -1.29 24.85
C ALA A 132 -13.94 -1.20 23.91
N THR A 133 -13.88 -2.14 22.97
CA THR A 133 -12.85 -2.19 21.91
C THR A 133 -13.52 -2.21 20.54
N VAL A 134 -12.94 -1.43 19.63
CA VAL A 134 -13.31 -1.37 18.23
C VAL A 134 -12.13 -1.87 17.41
N LEU A 135 -12.40 -2.80 16.48
CA LEU A 135 -11.46 -3.27 15.46
C LEU A 135 -11.96 -2.79 14.10
N SER A 136 -11.06 -2.33 13.24
CA SER A 136 -11.41 -1.97 11.86
C SER A 136 -10.24 -2.20 10.92
N ASP A 137 -10.52 -2.48 9.66
CA ASP A 137 -9.53 -2.46 8.57
C ASP A 137 -9.20 -1.02 8.10
N ARG A 138 -9.91 0.00 8.67
CA ARG A 138 -9.69 1.43 8.41
C ARG A 138 -9.49 2.21 9.69
N ALA A 139 -8.37 2.93 9.79
CA ALA A 139 -8.09 3.76 10.97
C ALA A 139 -9.14 4.86 11.19
N THR A 140 -9.62 5.47 10.10
CA THR A 140 -10.63 6.51 10.13
C THR A 140 -11.95 6.01 10.73
N TRP A 141 -12.39 4.79 10.38
CA TRP A 141 -13.61 4.20 10.94
C TRP A 141 -13.48 3.89 12.42
N ALA A 142 -12.34 3.33 12.84
CA ALA A 142 -12.07 3.09 14.25
C ALA A 142 -12.08 4.40 15.06
N ALA A 143 -11.49 5.47 14.50
CA ALA A 143 -11.51 6.80 15.10
C ALA A 143 -12.92 7.39 15.18
N ALA A 144 -13.71 7.29 14.09
CA ALA A 144 -15.08 7.81 14.04
C ALA A 144 -15.97 7.12 15.08
N ALA A 145 -15.97 5.78 15.12
CA ALA A 145 -16.76 5.00 16.07
C ALA A 145 -16.42 5.32 17.53
N THR A 146 -15.15 5.65 17.82
CA THR A 146 -14.71 5.99 19.18
C THR A 146 -14.69 7.48 19.49
N GLY A 147 -15.13 8.35 18.54
CA GLY A 147 -15.19 9.81 18.71
C GLY A 147 -13.81 10.49 18.68
N ARG A 148 -12.82 9.90 18.00
CA ARG A 148 -11.41 10.36 17.99
C ARG A 148 -10.95 10.97 16.66
N LEU A 149 -11.85 11.32 15.76
CA LEU A 149 -11.49 11.92 14.46
C LEU A 149 -10.71 13.23 14.59
N GLY A 150 -10.94 13.98 15.67
CA GLY A 150 -10.22 15.23 15.97
C GLY A 150 -8.94 15.05 16.79
N ASP A 151 -8.67 13.86 17.28
CA ASP A 151 -7.53 13.59 18.16
C ASP A 151 -6.29 13.29 17.32
N ALA A 152 -5.38 14.24 17.21
CA ALA A 152 -4.19 14.09 16.37
C ALA A 152 -3.03 13.38 17.08
N ASP A 153 -2.34 12.47 16.40
CA ASP A 153 -1.08 11.88 16.86
C ASP A 153 0.13 12.54 16.18
N ALA A 154 0.91 13.26 16.96
CA ALA A 154 2.05 14.01 16.44
C ALA A 154 3.22 13.13 15.94
N LEU A 155 3.34 11.87 16.38
CA LEU A 155 4.36 10.95 15.86
C LEU A 155 4.08 10.52 14.44
N LEU A 156 2.80 10.47 14.02
CA LEU A 156 2.46 10.29 12.61
C LEU A 156 3.09 11.39 11.75
N TYR A 157 2.97 12.64 12.18
CA TYR A 157 3.47 13.78 11.39
C TYR A 157 4.97 13.71 11.17
N ALA A 158 5.70 13.25 12.19
CA ALA A 158 7.11 12.97 12.08
C ALA A 158 7.39 11.85 11.06
N GLY A 159 6.59 10.81 11.05
CA GLY A 159 6.67 9.72 10.07
C GLY A 159 6.44 10.20 8.63
N LEU A 160 5.46 11.05 8.40
CA LEU A 160 5.20 11.63 7.07
C LEU A 160 6.36 12.54 6.60
N LEU A 161 7.01 13.25 7.50
CA LEU A 161 8.20 14.05 7.19
C LEU A 161 9.50 13.22 7.13
N GLY A 162 9.52 12.06 7.75
CA GLY A 162 10.64 11.11 7.70
C GLY A 162 10.60 10.27 6.42
N PRO A 163 10.13 9.01 6.51
CA PRO A 163 10.06 8.10 5.36
C PRO A 163 8.89 8.39 4.41
N GLY A 164 7.95 9.27 4.75
CA GLY A 164 6.73 9.56 4.00
C GLY A 164 5.52 8.70 4.39
N TYR A 165 5.63 7.95 5.48
CA TYR A 165 4.56 7.11 6.05
C TYR A 165 4.80 6.86 7.55
N PRO A 166 3.77 6.49 8.34
CA PRO A 166 3.94 6.23 9.76
C PRO A 166 4.79 4.99 10.02
N LEU A 167 5.56 5.00 11.10
CA LEU A 167 6.34 3.85 11.56
C LEU A 167 5.61 3.11 12.69
N GLY A 168 5.85 1.79 12.78
CA GLY A 168 5.30 0.99 13.87
C GLY A 168 3.77 0.93 13.88
N ALA A 169 3.16 1.16 15.04
CA ALA A 169 1.71 1.07 15.24
C ALA A 169 0.96 2.41 15.07
N VAL A 170 1.66 3.52 14.87
CA VAL A 170 1.10 4.88 14.87
C VAL A 170 0.09 5.09 13.75
N THR A 171 -1.02 5.78 14.03
CA THR A 171 -2.02 6.25 13.05
C THR A 171 -2.21 7.76 13.17
N PRO A 172 -2.99 8.40 12.28
CA PRO A 172 -3.33 9.82 12.42
C PRO A 172 -4.09 10.16 13.71
N PHE A 173 -4.73 9.19 14.33
CA PHE A 173 -5.67 9.39 15.42
C PHE A 173 -5.10 8.87 16.74
N ALA A 174 -4.96 9.75 17.72
CA ALA A 174 -4.52 9.37 19.06
C ALA A 174 -5.46 8.32 19.67
N GLY A 175 -4.88 7.24 20.21
CA GLY A 175 -5.65 6.13 20.76
C GLY A 175 -6.21 5.13 19.73
N VAL A 176 -5.88 5.29 18.45
CA VAL A 176 -6.07 4.29 17.41
C VAL A 176 -4.71 3.79 16.96
N HIS A 177 -4.46 2.50 17.06
CA HIS A 177 -3.17 1.92 16.67
C HIS A 177 -3.35 0.74 15.72
N ALA A 178 -2.37 0.52 14.87
CA ALA A 178 -2.34 -0.65 14.01
C ALA A 178 -1.86 -1.87 14.80
N LEU A 179 -2.58 -2.98 14.70
CA LEU A 179 -2.17 -4.27 15.25
C LEU A 179 -0.78 -4.66 14.70
N ALA A 180 0.04 -5.29 15.54
CA ALA A 180 1.39 -5.69 15.14
C ALA A 180 1.38 -6.68 13.96
N PRO A 181 2.48 -6.78 13.17
CA PRO A 181 2.62 -7.84 12.18
C PRO A 181 2.50 -9.24 12.79
N ALA A 182 2.01 -10.21 12.04
CA ALA A 182 1.88 -11.62 12.45
C ALA A 182 1.18 -11.80 13.80
N THR A 183 0.16 -11.01 14.09
CA THR A 183 -0.55 -11.02 15.37
C THR A 183 -2.01 -11.44 15.18
N SER A 184 -2.47 -12.33 16.04
CA SER A 184 -3.91 -12.60 16.24
C SER A 184 -4.42 -11.80 17.43
N CYS A 185 -5.63 -11.27 17.31
CA CYS A 185 -6.31 -10.49 18.32
C CYS A 185 -7.68 -11.09 18.59
N HIS A 186 -8.01 -11.31 19.86
CA HIS A 186 -9.32 -11.77 20.32
C HIS A 186 -9.92 -10.69 21.20
N VAL A 187 -11.19 -10.38 21.00
CA VAL A 187 -11.89 -9.36 21.80
C VAL A 187 -13.20 -9.94 22.32
N THR A 188 -13.31 -10.05 23.63
CA THR A 188 -14.50 -10.58 24.31
C THR A 188 -14.92 -9.60 25.40
N GLY A 189 -16.16 -9.11 25.37
CA GLY A 189 -16.67 -8.15 26.35
C GLY A 189 -15.80 -6.88 26.45
N GLY A 190 -15.18 -6.47 25.35
CA GLY A 190 -14.26 -5.34 25.28
C GLY A 190 -12.80 -5.65 25.71
N ALA A 191 -12.54 -6.80 26.35
CA ALA A 191 -11.18 -7.20 26.70
C ALA A 191 -10.43 -7.72 25.48
N VAL A 192 -9.18 -7.27 25.31
CA VAL A 192 -8.31 -7.62 24.17
C VAL A 192 -7.24 -8.60 24.62
N THR A 193 -7.06 -9.67 23.87
CA THR A 193 -5.92 -10.60 23.99
C THR A 193 -5.22 -10.65 22.65
N GLU A 194 -3.94 -10.29 22.63
CA GLU A 194 -3.08 -10.34 21.44
C GLU A 194 -2.07 -11.47 21.58
N THR A 195 -1.86 -12.20 20.49
CA THR A 195 -0.87 -13.29 20.42
C THR A 195 -0.04 -13.08 19.17
N GLU A 196 1.25 -12.83 19.35
CA GLU A 196 2.20 -12.78 18.25
C GLU A 196 2.54 -14.20 17.79
N HIS A 197 2.51 -14.42 16.48
CA HIS A 197 2.89 -15.70 15.89
C HIS A 197 4.38 -15.69 15.56
N ALA A 198 5.09 -16.66 16.10
CA ALA A 198 6.53 -16.79 15.92
C ALA A 198 6.93 -16.96 14.44
N GLY A 199 8.04 -16.34 14.06
CA GLY A 199 8.85 -16.76 12.94
C GLY A 199 8.57 -16.08 11.60
N LEU A 200 9.35 -15.00 11.36
CA LEU A 200 9.56 -14.45 10.01
C LEU A 200 10.41 -15.37 9.12
N THR A 201 10.98 -16.46 9.67
CA THR A 201 11.91 -17.35 8.97
C THR A 201 11.40 -18.78 8.96
N GLY A 202 11.43 -19.41 7.79
CA GLY A 202 11.30 -20.85 7.64
C GLY A 202 12.66 -21.58 7.78
N PRO A 203 12.71 -22.92 7.62
CA PRO A 203 13.97 -23.66 7.56
C PRO A 203 14.83 -23.08 6.43
N GLY A 204 16.13 -22.90 6.71
CA GLY A 204 17.09 -22.37 5.74
C GLY A 204 17.19 -23.28 4.51
N LEU A 205 16.93 -22.72 3.35
CA LEU A 205 17.09 -23.36 2.04
C LEU A 205 18.01 -22.49 1.19
N SER A 206 18.71 -23.06 0.23
CA SER A 206 19.58 -22.31 -0.68
C SER A 206 19.51 -22.85 -2.10
N GLY A 207 19.93 -22.05 -3.08
CA GLY A 207 20.01 -22.40 -4.49
C GLY A 207 18.66 -22.81 -5.10
N PRO A 208 18.64 -23.85 -5.96
CA PRO A 208 17.42 -24.25 -6.66
C PRO A 208 16.26 -24.62 -5.74
N ALA A 209 16.53 -25.16 -4.55
CA ALA A 209 15.50 -25.55 -3.59
C ALA A 209 14.76 -24.33 -3.02
N SER A 210 15.46 -23.23 -2.74
CA SER A 210 14.82 -21.99 -2.29
C SER A 210 13.98 -21.34 -3.38
N ALA A 211 14.48 -21.33 -4.61
CA ALA A 211 13.78 -20.80 -5.77
C ALA A 211 12.51 -21.60 -6.09
N ALA A 212 12.58 -22.93 -6.08
CA ALA A 212 11.44 -23.82 -6.29
C ALA A 212 10.34 -23.60 -5.23
N ARG A 213 10.75 -23.42 -3.96
CA ARG A 213 9.80 -23.16 -2.87
C ARG A 213 9.08 -21.81 -3.02
N VAL A 214 9.78 -20.76 -3.46
CA VAL A 214 9.16 -19.46 -3.77
C VAL A 214 8.19 -19.59 -4.93
N ALA A 215 8.59 -20.32 -5.99
CA ALA A 215 7.73 -20.57 -7.15
C ALA A 215 6.44 -21.29 -6.75
N GLU A 216 6.55 -22.37 -5.97
CA GLU A 216 5.41 -23.12 -5.44
C GLU A 216 4.50 -22.23 -4.58
N ALA A 217 5.07 -21.47 -3.64
CA ALA A 217 4.29 -20.58 -2.77
C ALA A 217 3.53 -19.51 -3.58
N LEU A 218 4.13 -18.96 -4.65
CA LEU A 218 3.46 -18.01 -5.52
C LEU A 218 2.32 -18.65 -6.31
N VAL A 219 2.50 -19.88 -6.83
CA VAL A 219 1.43 -20.64 -7.50
C VAL A 219 0.26 -20.85 -6.55
N GLN A 220 0.53 -21.26 -5.30
CA GLN A 220 -0.51 -21.44 -4.29
C GLN A 220 -1.20 -20.11 -3.95
N ALA A 221 -0.47 -19.02 -3.85
CA ALA A 221 -1.01 -17.69 -3.54
C ALA A 221 -1.95 -17.15 -4.64
N VAL A 222 -1.72 -17.48 -5.92
CA VAL A 222 -2.57 -17.04 -7.04
C VAL A 222 -3.66 -18.06 -7.40
N MET A 223 -3.54 -19.30 -7.00
CA MET A 223 -4.48 -20.40 -7.36
C MET A 223 -5.96 -20.08 -7.06
N PRO A 224 -6.33 -19.41 -5.95
CA PRO A 224 -7.72 -19.03 -5.71
C PRO A 224 -8.32 -18.10 -6.77
N LEU A 225 -7.50 -17.42 -7.57
CA LEU A 225 -7.96 -16.55 -8.65
C LEU A 225 -8.48 -17.33 -9.86
N ARG A 226 -8.16 -18.62 -9.97
CA ARG A 226 -8.62 -19.46 -11.09
C ARG A 226 -10.14 -19.55 -11.16
N ASP A 227 -10.78 -19.64 -10.01
CA ASP A 227 -12.23 -19.80 -9.90
C ASP A 227 -12.93 -18.45 -9.56
N ALA A 228 -12.22 -17.33 -9.74
CA ALA A 228 -12.78 -16.01 -9.55
C ALA A 228 -13.82 -15.70 -10.63
N SER A 229 -14.95 -15.14 -10.22
CA SER A 229 -16.00 -14.74 -11.15
C SER A 229 -15.72 -13.40 -11.86
N ALA A 230 -14.78 -12.59 -11.31
CA ALA A 230 -14.29 -11.38 -11.97
C ALA A 230 -13.02 -11.67 -12.78
N PRO A 231 -12.83 -11.00 -13.93
CA PRO A 231 -11.63 -11.13 -14.72
C PRO A 231 -10.39 -10.68 -13.91
N VAL A 232 -9.28 -11.37 -14.15
CA VAL A 232 -7.99 -11.03 -13.53
C VAL A 232 -7.20 -10.17 -14.51
N GLU A 233 -6.86 -8.93 -14.11
CA GLU A 233 -6.04 -8.00 -14.89
C GLU A 233 -4.64 -7.92 -14.31
N LEU A 234 -3.66 -8.41 -15.08
CA LEU A 234 -2.25 -8.36 -14.72
C LEU A 234 -1.60 -7.07 -15.25
N SER A 235 -1.13 -6.21 -14.34
CA SER A 235 -0.21 -5.14 -14.73
C SER A 235 1.16 -5.72 -15.05
N LEU A 236 1.44 -5.90 -16.33
CA LEU A 236 2.68 -6.46 -16.84
C LEU A 236 3.65 -5.36 -17.28
N THR A 237 4.92 -5.50 -16.95
CA THR A 237 6.03 -4.63 -17.38
C THR A 237 7.19 -5.48 -17.88
N GLY A 238 8.19 -4.87 -18.49
CA GLY A 238 9.42 -5.57 -18.88
C GLY A 238 10.33 -5.98 -17.71
N GLY A 239 9.89 -5.75 -16.46
CA GLY A 239 10.66 -6.02 -15.25
C GLY A 239 10.60 -7.47 -14.75
N LYS A 240 11.28 -7.72 -13.63
CA LYS A 240 11.41 -9.04 -12.99
C LYS A 240 10.15 -9.48 -12.25
N ASP A 241 9.56 -8.54 -11.49
CA ASP A 241 8.53 -8.85 -10.50
C ASP A 241 7.18 -9.19 -11.16
N SER A 242 6.72 -8.40 -12.13
CA SER A 242 5.48 -8.69 -12.86
C SER A 242 5.62 -9.93 -13.75
N ARG A 243 6.83 -10.19 -14.30
CA ARG A 243 7.14 -11.40 -15.06
C ARG A 243 7.00 -12.67 -14.21
N LEU A 244 7.48 -12.66 -12.96
CA LEU A 244 7.34 -13.79 -12.05
C LEU A 244 5.86 -14.04 -11.68
N ILE A 245 5.07 -12.98 -11.48
CA ILE A 245 3.61 -13.12 -11.28
C ILE A 245 2.94 -13.69 -12.54
N ALA A 246 3.28 -13.21 -13.74
CA ALA A 246 2.76 -13.75 -15.00
C ALA A 246 3.02 -15.26 -15.12
N ALA A 247 4.26 -15.69 -14.82
CA ALA A 247 4.62 -17.11 -14.82
C ALA A 247 3.84 -17.92 -13.78
N ALA A 248 3.61 -17.37 -12.58
CA ALA A 248 2.84 -18.04 -11.54
C ALA A 248 1.36 -18.19 -11.93
N LEU A 249 0.74 -17.17 -12.52
CA LEU A 249 -0.64 -17.21 -13.03
C LEU A 249 -0.80 -18.27 -14.12
N ALA A 250 0.11 -18.27 -15.12
CA ALA A 250 0.10 -19.26 -16.19
C ALA A 250 0.26 -20.69 -15.63
N ARG A 251 1.21 -20.89 -14.70
CA ARG A 251 1.44 -22.21 -14.06
C ARG A 251 0.26 -22.67 -13.22
N ALA A 252 -0.48 -21.75 -12.59
CA ALA A 252 -1.68 -22.05 -11.81
C ALA A 252 -2.93 -22.25 -12.69
N GLY A 253 -2.86 -21.99 -14.00
CA GLY A 253 -4.01 -22.04 -14.89
C GLY A 253 -5.05 -20.94 -14.62
N VAL A 254 -4.61 -19.78 -14.12
CA VAL A 254 -5.48 -18.62 -13.88
C VAL A 254 -5.69 -17.86 -15.18
N PRO A 255 -6.94 -17.74 -15.70
CA PRO A 255 -7.21 -16.91 -16.85
C PRO A 255 -6.97 -15.43 -16.49
N ALA A 256 -5.97 -14.83 -17.11
CA ALA A 256 -5.61 -13.44 -16.84
C ALA A 256 -5.35 -12.68 -18.15
N ARG A 257 -5.73 -11.41 -18.17
CA ARG A 257 -5.40 -10.46 -19.23
C ARG A 257 -4.24 -9.58 -18.78
N ALA A 258 -3.19 -9.51 -19.59
CA ALA A 258 -2.05 -8.65 -19.31
C ALA A 258 -2.31 -7.24 -19.87
N ARG A 259 -1.96 -6.22 -19.09
CA ARG A 259 -2.06 -4.82 -19.48
C ARG A 259 -0.77 -4.07 -19.16
N THR A 260 -0.25 -3.34 -20.16
CA THR A 260 0.94 -2.49 -20.00
C THR A 260 0.59 -1.05 -20.32
N TYR A 261 1.00 -0.13 -19.47
CA TYR A 261 0.82 1.30 -19.69
C TYR A 261 2.08 1.89 -20.30
N GLY A 262 1.98 2.48 -21.47
CA GLY A 262 3.10 3.10 -22.15
C GLY A 262 2.86 3.28 -23.64
N PHE A 263 3.82 3.89 -24.32
CA PHE A 263 3.81 3.97 -25.78
C PHE A 263 4.26 2.63 -26.38
N PRO A 264 3.80 2.26 -27.59
CA PRO A 264 4.10 0.94 -28.19
C PRO A 264 5.60 0.64 -28.35
N ASP A 265 6.42 1.66 -28.54
CA ASP A 265 7.89 1.58 -28.70
C ASP A 265 8.66 1.60 -27.37
N HIS A 266 7.97 1.81 -26.25
CA HIS A 266 8.61 1.81 -24.94
C HIS A 266 9.16 0.42 -24.58
N PRO A 267 10.41 0.28 -24.10
CA PRO A 267 11.02 -1.01 -23.79
C PRO A 267 10.18 -1.90 -22.86
N ASP A 268 9.50 -1.31 -21.86
CA ASP A 268 8.59 -2.06 -20.98
C ASP A 268 7.43 -2.69 -21.75
N VAL A 269 6.86 -1.97 -22.75
CA VAL A 269 5.75 -2.46 -23.59
C VAL A 269 6.23 -3.57 -24.51
N VAL A 270 7.37 -3.35 -25.19
CA VAL A 270 7.95 -4.33 -26.13
C VAL A 270 8.29 -5.63 -25.40
N VAL A 271 8.92 -5.56 -24.24
CA VAL A 271 9.31 -6.75 -23.46
C VAL A 271 8.08 -7.41 -22.82
N ALA A 272 7.13 -6.64 -22.31
CA ALA A 272 5.88 -7.19 -21.76
C ALA A 272 5.09 -7.97 -22.82
N ALA A 273 5.04 -7.47 -24.07
CA ALA A 273 4.40 -8.17 -25.19
C ALA A 273 5.08 -9.52 -25.51
N GLN A 274 6.42 -9.60 -25.39
CA GLN A 274 7.15 -10.85 -25.56
C GLN A 274 6.82 -11.85 -24.44
N VAL A 275 6.81 -11.38 -23.17
CA VAL A 275 6.44 -12.20 -22.01
C VAL A 275 5.00 -12.71 -22.13
N ALA A 276 4.07 -11.85 -22.49
CA ALA A 276 2.66 -12.22 -22.66
C ALA A 276 2.48 -13.28 -23.77
N ARG A 277 3.18 -13.11 -24.91
CA ARG A 277 3.15 -14.07 -26.02
C ARG A 277 3.71 -15.43 -25.59
N GLU A 278 4.83 -15.46 -24.89
CA GLU A 278 5.45 -16.70 -24.40
C GLU A 278 4.51 -17.48 -23.46
N LEU A 279 3.73 -16.76 -22.65
CA LEU A 279 2.79 -17.36 -21.70
C LEU A 279 1.36 -17.56 -22.28
N GLY A 280 1.11 -17.20 -23.54
CA GLY A 280 -0.22 -17.28 -24.13
C GLY A 280 -1.26 -16.34 -23.51
N LEU A 281 -0.83 -15.22 -22.90
CA LEU A 281 -1.72 -14.23 -22.29
C LEU A 281 -2.19 -13.21 -23.33
N GLU A 282 -3.47 -12.85 -23.27
CA GLU A 282 -3.98 -11.67 -23.98
C GLU A 282 -3.27 -10.42 -23.46
N HIS A 283 -2.76 -9.57 -24.36
CA HIS A 283 -2.01 -8.38 -24.00
C HIS A 283 -2.60 -7.12 -24.59
N GLU A 284 -2.92 -6.17 -23.71
CA GLU A 284 -3.41 -4.84 -24.06
C GLU A 284 -2.35 -3.79 -23.72
N VAL A 285 -2.11 -2.87 -24.65
CA VAL A 285 -1.30 -1.68 -24.41
C VAL A 285 -2.24 -0.51 -24.19
N ALA A 286 -2.15 0.09 -22.99
CA ALA A 286 -2.88 1.30 -22.65
C ALA A 286 -1.96 2.50 -22.84
N GLU A 287 -2.15 3.22 -23.94
CA GLU A 287 -1.39 4.44 -24.19
C GLU A 287 -1.78 5.56 -23.22
N PRO A 288 -0.81 6.41 -22.82
CA PRO A 288 -1.12 7.63 -22.08
C PRO A 288 -2.03 8.51 -22.95
N ARG A 289 -3.25 8.79 -22.49
CA ARG A 289 -4.12 9.72 -23.21
C ARG A 289 -3.49 11.11 -23.20
N THR A 290 -3.23 11.66 -24.37
CA THR A 290 -3.10 13.10 -24.57
C THR A 290 -4.52 13.65 -24.41
N THR A 291 -4.75 14.51 -23.44
CA THR A 291 -6.08 15.01 -23.09
C THR A 291 -6.71 15.73 -24.27
N GLY A 292 -7.75 15.12 -24.84
CA GLY A 292 -8.77 15.79 -25.62
C GLY A 292 -9.82 16.41 -24.69
N ALA A 293 -10.57 17.37 -25.18
CA ALA A 293 -11.43 18.31 -24.48
C ALA A 293 -12.62 17.77 -23.64
N ASP A 294 -12.69 16.50 -23.37
CA ASP A 294 -13.85 15.87 -22.72
C ASP A 294 -13.57 15.38 -21.31
N GLY A 295 -12.86 16.12 -20.49
CA GLY A 295 -12.93 16.07 -19.02
C GLY A 295 -13.00 14.71 -18.29
N SER A 296 -13.19 13.59 -18.98
CA SER A 296 -13.26 12.24 -18.45
C SER A 296 -11.87 11.63 -18.39
N SER A 297 -11.11 11.99 -17.36
CA SER A 297 -9.84 11.33 -17.06
C SER A 297 -10.11 9.92 -16.53
N GLY A 298 -10.34 8.98 -17.41
CA GLY A 298 -10.28 7.56 -17.12
C GLY A 298 -8.86 7.15 -16.75
N ALA A 299 -8.40 7.56 -15.57
CA ALA A 299 -7.13 7.11 -15.01
C ALA A 299 -7.28 5.72 -14.42
N HIS A 300 -7.46 4.71 -15.27
CA HIS A 300 -7.25 3.32 -14.89
C HIS A 300 -5.76 3.00 -14.95
N GLY A 301 -5.00 3.49 -13.98
CA GLY A 301 -3.58 3.20 -13.82
C GLY A 301 -3.34 2.56 -12.46
N VAL A 302 -3.59 1.27 -12.34
CA VAL A 302 -3.05 0.44 -11.27
C VAL A 302 -1.58 0.25 -11.60
N ASN A 303 -0.71 0.86 -10.83
CA ASN A 303 0.75 0.80 -10.87
C ASN A 303 1.48 2.00 -11.49
N GLY A 304 1.81 2.88 -10.63
CA GLY A 304 2.81 3.92 -10.86
C GLY A 304 3.68 4.11 -9.65
N ILE A 305 4.18 3.02 -9.06
CA ILE A 305 5.28 3.11 -8.10
C ILE A 305 6.57 2.88 -8.90
N ALA A 306 6.93 3.90 -9.68
CA ALA A 306 8.28 4.00 -10.17
C ALA A 306 9.13 4.61 -9.05
N VAL A 307 9.93 3.78 -8.40
CA VAL A 307 11.13 4.25 -7.71
C VAL A 307 12.13 4.61 -8.81
N THR A 308 12.13 5.86 -9.22
CA THR A 308 13.21 6.39 -10.08
C THR A 308 13.75 7.68 -9.51
N GLY A 309 15.00 7.60 -9.08
CA GLY A 309 15.87 8.76 -9.08
C GLY A 309 16.23 9.09 -10.53
N GLY A 310 15.94 10.32 -10.98
CA GLY A 310 16.31 10.81 -12.29
C GLY A 310 15.82 12.24 -12.45
N VAL A 311 16.76 13.18 -12.54
CA VAL A 311 16.53 14.58 -12.84
C VAL A 311 16.36 14.69 -14.35
N ALA A 312 15.24 15.20 -14.82
CA ALA A 312 15.04 15.52 -16.24
C ALA A 312 14.69 17.01 -16.40
N GLY A 313 15.42 17.65 -17.27
CA GLY A 313 15.17 19.03 -17.66
C GLY A 313 13.93 19.12 -18.55
N ALA A 314 13.14 20.17 -18.34
CA ALA A 314 11.89 20.40 -19.03
C ALA A 314 12.12 21.19 -20.33
N GLY A 315 11.66 20.63 -21.45
CA GLY A 315 11.33 21.38 -22.67
C GLY A 315 9.82 21.29 -22.88
N ALA A 316 9.14 22.41 -23.05
CA ALA A 316 7.71 22.44 -23.36
C ALA A 316 7.51 22.11 -24.85
N GLY A 317 6.66 21.13 -25.16
CA GLY A 317 6.24 20.81 -26.53
C GLY A 317 4.90 21.45 -26.89
N ALA A 318 4.68 21.69 -28.17
CA ALA A 318 3.44 22.23 -28.70
C ALA A 318 2.58 21.09 -29.31
N GLY A 319 1.25 21.17 -29.13
CA GLY A 319 0.29 20.33 -29.85
C GLY A 319 0.31 20.61 -31.36
N ALA A 320 -0.48 19.88 -32.13
CA ALA A 320 -0.54 20.00 -33.61
C ALA A 320 -0.81 21.43 -34.10
N ASP A 321 -1.40 22.28 -33.26
CA ASP A 321 -1.72 23.69 -33.54
C ASP A 321 -0.78 24.67 -32.81
N GLY A 322 0.34 24.23 -32.29
CA GLY A 322 1.30 25.07 -31.58
C GLY A 322 0.87 25.50 -30.18
N ALA A 323 -0.31 25.13 -29.72
CA ALA A 323 -0.76 25.42 -28.35
C ALA A 323 -0.16 24.44 -27.33
N PRO A 324 0.21 24.90 -26.12
CA PRO A 324 0.68 23.99 -25.08
C PRO A 324 -0.43 23.03 -24.66
N VAL A 325 -0.12 21.75 -24.56
CA VAL A 325 -1.04 20.77 -23.97
C VAL A 325 -1.09 21.06 -22.47
N VAL A 326 -2.28 21.28 -21.94
CA VAL A 326 -2.51 21.53 -20.50
C VAL A 326 -3.36 20.44 -19.87
N GLN A 327 -3.11 20.14 -18.61
CA GLN A 327 -3.94 19.28 -17.78
C GLN A 327 -4.62 20.13 -16.70
N GLU A 328 -5.95 20.14 -16.70
CA GLU A 328 -6.73 20.77 -15.63
C GLU A 328 -6.70 19.91 -14.38
N VAL A 329 -6.31 20.47 -13.25
CA VAL A 329 -6.14 19.77 -11.99
C VAL A 329 -6.77 20.53 -10.82
N ASP A 330 -7.74 19.91 -10.15
CA ASP A 330 -8.22 20.33 -8.84
C ASP A 330 -7.21 19.90 -7.77
N VAL A 331 -6.29 20.80 -7.43
CA VAL A 331 -5.18 20.54 -6.49
C VAL A 331 -5.70 20.26 -5.08
N LEU A 332 -6.66 21.02 -4.60
CA LEU A 332 -7.20 20.86 -3.24
C LEU A 332 -8.08 19.62 -3.11
N GLY A 333 -8.95 19.37 -4.09
CA GLY A 333 -9.74 18.14 -4.14
C GLY A 333 -8.85 16.89 -4.23
N ARG A 334 -7.76 16.96 -4.98
CA ARG A 334 -6.75 15.89 -5.02
C ARG A 334 -6.07 15.68 -3.67
N LEU A 335 -5.68 16.76 -2.99
CA LEU A 335 -5.07 16.71 -1.66
C LEU A 335 -6.01 16.02 -0.65
N ARG A 336 -7.23 16.52 -0.53
CA ARG A 336 -8.26 16.03 0.39
C ARG A 336 -8.60 14.56 0.11
N ALA A 337 -8.86 14.22 -1.16
CA ALA A 337 -9.18 12.85 -1.56
C ALA A 337 -8.07 11.87 -1.22
N THR A 338 -6.80 12.21 -1.48
CA THR A 338 -5.67 11.32 -1.16
C THR A 338 -5.53 11.09 0.34
N VAL A 339 -5.66 12.16 1.14
CA VAL A 339 -5.61 12.05 2.61
C VAL A 339 -6.73 11.13 3.11
N LEU A 340 -7.95 11.31 2.60
CA LEU A 340 -9.12 10.52 2.99
C LEU A 340 -8.98 9.05 2.62
N VAL A 341 -8.64 8.73 1.37
CA VAL A 341 -8.56 7.33 0.91
C VAL A 341 -7.39 6.55 1.52
N ALA A 342 -6.33 7.24 1.94
CA ALA A 342 -5.17 6.64 2.61
C ALA A 342 -5.26 6.72 4.15
N ASP A 343 -6.40 7.07 4.72
CA ASP A 343 -6.56 7.33 6.17
C ASP A 343 -5.51 8.28 6.74
N GLY A 344 -5.06 9.27 5.97
CA GLY A 344 -4.00 10.19 6.38
C GLY A 344 -2.60 9.59 6.51
N MET A 345 -2.40 8.35 6.10
CA MET A 345 -1.13 7.63 6.28
C MET A 345 -0.15 7.78 5.12
N LEU A 346 -0.53 8.49 4.06
CA LEU A 346 0.34 8.80 2.92
C LEU A 346 0.27 10.28 2.58
N SER A 347 1.37 10.81 2.05
CA SER A 347 1.39 12.14 1.47
C SER A 347 0.53 12.20 0.20
N ALA A 348 -0.14 13.32 -0.04
CA ALA A 348 -0.87 13.57 -1.27
C ALA A 348 0.02 13.61 -2.52
N PHE A 349 1.33 13.61 -2.34
CA PHE A 349 2.30 13.38 -3.40
C PHE A 349 2.17 11.96 -4.00
N GLU A 350 1.73 10.97 -3.23
CA GLU A 350 1.59 9.59 -3.69
C GLU A 350 0.44 9.47 -4.70
N ASN A 351 0.65 8.61 -5.71
CA ASN A 351 -0.36 8.39 -6.74
C ASN A 351 -1.40 7.35 -6.30
N VAL A 352 -2.09 7.62 -5.25
CA VAL A 352 -3.27 6.85 -4.88
C VAL A 352 -4.47 7.42 -5.64
N GLY A 353 -5.19 6.59 -6.34
CA GLY A 353 -6.27 7.05 -7.21
C GLY A 353 -7.33 7.88 -6.46
N ARG A 354 -7.99 8.82 -7.16
CA ARG A 354 -9.16 9.52 -6.64
C ARG A 354 -10.36 8.56 -6.70
N PRO A 355 -11.16 8.42 -5.65
CA PRO A 355 -12.43 7.71 -5.76
C PRO A 355 -13.30 8.46 -6.76
N ASP A 356 -13.82 7.73 -7.72
CA ASP A 356 -14.87 8.23 -8.60
C ASP A 356 -16.20 7.81 -7.98
N PRO A 357 -17.04 8.75 -7.57
CA PRO A 357 -18.33 8.41 -6.96
C PRO A 357 -19.26 7.66 -7.90
N ASP A 358 -19.06 7.76 -9.21
CA ASP A 358 -19.92 7.17 -10.23
C ASP A 358 -19.40 5.83 -10.77
N THR A 359 -18.19 5.39 -10.39
CA THR A 359 -17.73 4.04 -10.72
C THR A 359 -18.41 3.03 -9.83
N GLY A 360 -19.26 2.20 -10.42
CA GLY A 360 -19.86 1.02 -9.79
C GLY A 360 -18.82 0.06 -9.19
N ALA A 361 -19.29 -1.08 -8.67
CA ALA A 361 -18.43 -2.13 -8.11
C ALA A 361 -17.25 -2.47 -9.03
N ALA A 362 -16.11 -2.77 -8.43
CA ALA A 362 -14.93 -3.19 -9.18
C ALA A 362 -15.25 -4.34 -10.15
N THR A 363 -14.96 -4.14 -11.42
CA THR A 363 -15.28 -5.10 -12.48
C THR A 363 -14.18 -6.14 -12.68
N ALA A 364 -12.99 -5.93 -12.11
CA ALA A 364 -11.83 -6.79 -12.27
C ALA A 364 -11.00 -6.93 -10.99
N ILE A 365 -10.23 -8.01 -10.90
CA ILE A 365 -9.22 -8.21 -9.87
C ILE A 365 -7.88 -7.76 -10.44
N ALA A 366 -7.31 -6.69 -9.87
CA ALA A 366 -6.01 -6.20 -10.27
C ALA A 366 -4.89 -6.98 -9.57
N ILE A 367 -3.89 -7.39 -10.34
CA ILE A 367 -2.68 -8.06 -9.85
C ILE A 367 -1.45 -7.49 -10.54
N GLY A 368 -0.28 -7.51 -9.86
CA GLY A 368 0.96 -7.01 -10.45
C GLY A 368 2.19 -7.34 -9.63
N GLY A 369 3.33 -6.79 -10.04
CA GLY A 369 4.64 -7.05 -9.44
C GLY A 369 4.91 -6.36 -8.10
N HIS A 370 3.92 -5.65 -7.53
CA HIS A 370 4.12 -4.92 -6.28
C HIS A 370 4.45 -5.86 -5.12
N GLY A 371 5.51 -5.53 -4.38
CA GLY A 371 6.03 -6.36 -3.29
C GLY A 371 7.17 -7.31 -3.70
N GLY A 372 7.48 -7.43 -4.99
CA GLY A 372 8.59 -8.28 -5.47
C GLY A 372 9.95 -7.94 -4.87
N GLU A 373 10.12 -6.70 -4.35
CA GLU A 373 11.31 -6.30 -3.60
C GLU A 373 11.56 -7.18 -2.36
N LEU A 374 10.54 -7.83 -1.81
CA LEU A 374 10.68 -8.78 -0.71
C LEU A 374 11.59 -9.96 -1.09
N LEU A 375 11.50 -10.41 -2.34
CA LEU A 375 12.36 -11.49 -2.86
C LEU A 375 13.77 -11.01 -3.15
N ARG A 376 14.03 -9.71 -3.15
CA ARG A 376 15.31 -9.08 -3.49
C ARG A 376 15.95 -8.34 -2.31
N GLY A 377 15.55 -8.66 -1.06
CA GLY A 377 16.12 -8.11 0.17
C GLY A 377 15.63 -6.69 0.53
N GLY A 378 14.53 -6.22 -0.04
CA GLY A 378 13.90 -4.95 0.35
C GLY A 378 14.87 -3.77 0.33
N TYR A 379 15.11 -3.18 1.50
CA TYR A 379 16.08 -2.09 1.67
C TYR A 379 17.52 -2.55 1.91
N ALA A 380 17.77 -3.83 2.11
CA ALA A 380 19.14 -4.35 2.20
C ALA A 380 19.88 -4.06 0.89
N LYS A 381 21.10 -3.56 0.99
CA LYS A 381 21.95 -3.27 -0.16
C LYS A 381 23.25 -4.04 -0.02
N ILE A 382 23.78 -4.49 -1.15
CA ILE A 382 25.15 -5.00 -1.18
C ILE A 382 26.08 -3.81 -1.00
N ILE A 383 26.70 -3.74 0.19
CA ILE A 383 27.68 -2.70 0.54
C ILE A 383 29.03 -3.41 0.58
N PRO A 384 29.91 -3.18 -0.42
CA PRO A 384 31.20 -3.84 -0.47
C PRO A 384 32.13 -3.38 0.66
N GLY A 385 33.06 -4.24 1.06
CA GLY A 385 34.10 -3.93 2.02
C GLY A 385 33.97 -4.66 3.36
N SER A 386 34.67 -4.14 4.38
CA SER A 386 34.70 -4.75 5.72
C SER A 386 33.35 -4.72 6.42
N ALA A 387 33.21 -5.50 7.50
CA ALA A 387 32.01 -5.50 8.35
C ALA A 387 31.69 -4.09 8.88
N ALA A 388 32.70 -3.34 9.29
CA ALA A 388 32.53 -1.96 9.75
C ALA A 388 31.98 -1.04 8.63
N ARG A 389 32.46 -1.17 7.39
CA ARG A 389 31.97 -0.40 6.25
C ARG A 389 30.51 -0.77 5.91
N ARG A 390 30.17 -2.06 5.98
CA ARG A 390 28.77 -2.50 5.79
C ARG A 390 27.85 -1.97 6.89
N ALA A 391 28.30 -1.97 8.13
CA ALA A 391 27.53 -1.41 9.24
C ALA A 391 27.29 0.08 9.07
N ALA A 392 28.35 0.86 8.77
CA ALA A 392 28.25 2.30 8.52
C ALA A 392 27.34 2.63 7.34
N GLY A 393 27.43 1.90 6.23
CA GLY A 393 26.58 2.10 5.05
C GLY A 393 25.12 1.75 5.31
N SER A 394 24.84 0.74 6.13
CA SER A 394 23.47 0.37 6.52
C SER A 394 22.87 1.40 7.47
N ALA A 395 23.64 1.93 8.43
CA ALA A 395 23.19 3.00 9.30
C ALA A 395 22.89 4.29 8.54
N GLU A 396 23.75 4.65 7.58
CA GLU A 396 23.51 5.81 6.69
C GLU A 396 22.28 5.61 5.82
N LEU A 397 22.05 4.41 5.29
CA LEU A 397 20.84 4.13 4.52
C LEU A 397 19.58 4.26 5.38
N LEU A 398 19.58 3.70 6.61
CA LEU A 398 18.47 3.90 7.55
C LEU A 398 18.22 5.38 7.80
N ARG A 399 19.27 6.16 8.05
CA ARG A 399 19.18 7.62 8.25
C ARG A 399 18.55 8.31 7.03
N ARG A 400 18.99 8.01 5.81
CA ARG A 400 18.42 8.59 4.58
C ARG A 400 16.95 8.23 4.41
N LEU A 401 16.57 7.01 4.73
CA LEU A 401 15.18 6.55 4.63
C LEU A 401 14.25 7.24 5.64
N THR A 402 14.76 7.57 6.84
CA THR A 402 13.91 7.99 7.95
C THR A 402 14.02 9.48 8.31
N MET A 403 15.08 10.19 7.88
CA MET A 403 15.40 11.53 8.39
C MET A 403 15.23 12.66 7.36
N ARG A 404 14.67 12.39 6.18
CA ARG A 404 14.72 13.31 5.04
C ARG A 404 14.27 14.73 5.35
N ARG A 405 13.15 14.89 6.05
CA ARG A 405 12.54 16.20 6.38
C ARG A 405 12.34 16.40 7.89
N VAL A 406 12.85 15.51 8.68
CA VAL A 406 12.77 15.57 10.15
C VAL A 406 13.35 16.87 10.74
N PRO A 407 14.35 17.53 10.12
CA PRO A 407 14.78 18.87 10.56
C PRO A 407 13.69 19.94 10.58
N LEU A 408 12.58 19.75 9.85
CA LEU A 408 11.42 20.63 9.90
C LEU A 408 10.65 20.55 11.23
N LEU A 409 10.77 19.43 11.95
CA LEU A 409 10.09 19.25 13.23
C LEU A 409 10.69 20.17 14.30
N ARG A 410 9.82 20.68 15.19
CA ARG A 410 10.26 21.31 16.43
C ARG A 410 11.01 20.32 17.33
N ALA A 411 11.91 20.81 18.13
CA ALA A 411 12.86 20.00 18.91
C ALA A 411 12.20 18.85 19.67
N ARG A 412 11.10 19.12 20.41
CA ARG A 412 10.39 18.10 21.19
C ARG A 412 9.89 16.91 20.35
N TRP A 413 9.33 17.19 19.18
CA TRP A 413 8.79 16.16 18.29
C TRP A 413 9.88 15.42 17.54
N ARG A 414 10.95 16.13 17.20
CA ARG A 414 12.16 15.52 16.64
C ARG A 414 12.78 14.54 17.63
N THR A 415 12.89 14.90 18.91
CA THR A 415 13.39 14.01 19.98
C THR A 415 12.50 12.77 20.15
N ALA A 416 11.19 12.94 20.21
CA ALA A 416 10.24 11.83 20.31
C ALA A 416 10.33 10.88 19.11
N TYR A 417 10.44 11.45 17.90
CA TYR A 417 10.61 10.65 16.70
C TYR A 417 11.94 9.88 16.67
N LEU A 418 13.04 10.52 17.04
CA LEU A 418 14.35 9.85 17.14
C LEU A 418 14.31 8.71 18.15
N ALA A 419 13.63 8.90 19.29
CA ALA A 419 13.43 7.83 20.25
C ALA A 419 12.68 6.63 19.65
N SER A 420 11.68 6.86 18.79
CA SER A 420 10.95 5.79 18.09
C SER A 420 11.82 5.00 17.08
N LEU A 421 12.92 5.59 16.62
CA LEU A 421 13.88 4.93 15.70
C LEU A 421 14.96 4.14 16.45
N THR A 422 15.12 4.31 17.77
CA THR A 422 16.18 3.66 18.55
C THR A 422 16.21 2.14 18.38
N PRO A 423 15.09 1.40 18.42
CA PRO A 423 15.11 -0.05 18.21
C PRO A 423 15.67 -0.45 16.83
N TRP A 424 15.34 0.33 15.79
CA TRP A 424 15.83 0.09 14.43
C TRP A 424 17.31 0.42 14.27
N ALA A 425 17.78 1.50 14.90
CA ALA A 425 19.20 1.84 14.93
C ALA A 425 20.02 0.75 15.65
N ALA A 426 19.53 0.26 16.78
CA ALA A 426 20.14 -0.86 17.50
C ALA A 426 20.13 -2.16 16.66
N ALA A 427 19.01 -2.48 16.00
CA ALA A 427 18.93 -3.65 15.13
C ALA A 427 19.90 -3.56 13.95
N VAL A 428 20.03 -2.38 13.32
CA VAL A 428 20.99 -2.16 12.21
C VAL A 428 22.43 -2.23 12.70
N ALA A 429 22.72 -1.75 13.90
CA ALA A 429 24.07 -1.91 14.49
C ALA A 429 24.43 -3.38 14.72
N ALA A 430 23.48 -4.19 15.20
CA ALA A 430 23.69 -5.62 15.47
C ALA A 430 23.69 -6.48 14.21
N ARG A 431 22.78 -6.24 13.25
CA ARG A 431 22.57 -7.03 12.04
C ARG A 431 22.35 -6.12 10.83
N PRO A 432 23.36 -5.44 10.28
CA PRO A 432 23.22 -4.30 9.38
C PRO A 432 22.25 -4.50 8.22
N GLN A 433 22.51 -5.47 7.36
CA GLN A 433 21.69 -5.71 6.17
C GLN A 433 20.38 -6.46 6.49
N PRO A 434 20.38 -7.53 7.31
CA PRO A 434 19.14 -8.18 7.71
C PRO A 434 18.13 -7.24 8.40
N ALA A 435 18.61 -6.31 9.24
CA ALA A 435 17.71 -5.35 9.90
C ALA A 435 17.08 -4.35 8.92
N LEU A 436 17.77 -3.98 7.83
CA LEU A 436 17.17 -3.17 6.76
C LEU A 436 16.11 -3.94 5.96
N ASP A 437 16.29 -5.23 5.78
CA ASP A 437 15.29 -6.11 5.18
C ASP A 437 14.05 -6.24 6.10
N ASP A 438 14.27 -6.40 7.42
CA ASP A 438 13.20 -6.38 8.42
C ASP A 438 12.48 -5.02 8.45
N PHE A 439 13.23 -3.91 8.37
CA PHE A 439 12.65 -2.57 8.32
C PHE A 439 11.75 -2.37 7.07
N TYR A 440 12.17 -2.88 5.91
CA TYR A 440 11.35 -2.87 4.71
C TYR A 440 10.04 -3.64 4.93
N LEU A 441 10.13 -4.87 5.45
CA LEU A 441 8.98 -5.75 5.67
C LEU A 441 7.96 -5.11 6.62
N VAL A 442 8.41 -4.65 7.78
CA VAL A 442 7.52 -4.15 8.85
C VAL A 442 6.96 -2.76 8.52
N ASN A 443 7.78 -1.88 7.96
CA ASN A 443 7.40 -0.47 7.79
C ASN A 443 7.06 -0.12 6.33
N ARG A 444 7.89 -0.46 5.33
CA ARG A 444 7.56 -0.14 3.94
C ARG A 444 6.36 -0.96 3.46
N ALA A 445 6.40 -2.28 3.59
CA ALA A 445 5.30 -3.15 3.23
C ALA A 445 4.11 -2.95 4.18
N GLY A 446 4.32 -3.06 5.48
CA GLY A 446 3.26 -3.04 6.49
C GLY A 446 2.63 -1.67 6.78
N ARG A 447 3.19 -0.57 6.27
CA ARG A 447 2.63 0.78 6.48
C ARG A 447 2.37 1.50 5.16
N TRP A 448 3.41 1.70 4.35
CA TRP A 448 3.22 2.41 3.09
C TRP A 448 2.39 1.59 2.09
N SER A 449 2.78 0.32 1.84
CA SER A 449 2.02 -0.53 0.91
C SER A 449 0.61 -0.84 1.42
N ALA A 450 0.43 -0.99 2.74
CA ALA A 450 -0.86 -1.16 3.37
C ALA A 450 -1.78 0.04 3.12
N ALA A 451 -1.32 1.27 3.38
CA ALA A 451 -2.11 2.47 3.14
C ALA A 451 -2.40 2.71 1.65
N ALA A 452 -1.43 2.45 0.77
CA ALA A 452 -1.64 2.51 -0.67
C ALA A 452 -2.69 1.49 -1.13
N ARG A 453 -2.61 0.24 -0.64
CA ARG A 453 -3.59 -0.80 -0.94
C ARG A 453 -4.99 -0.42 -0.48
N GLN A 454 -5.15 0.11 0.72
CA GLN A 454 -6.44 0.59 1.22
C GLN A 454 -7.03 1.68 0.34
N ALA A 455 -6.21 2.60 -0.14
CA ALA A 455 -6.62 3.64 -1.05
C ALA A 455 -7.08 3.07 -2.42
N TYR A 456 -6.39 2.07 -2.93
CA TYR A 456 -6.80 1.37 -4.17
C TYR A 456 -8.03 0.47 -3.96
N ALA A 457 -8.21 -0.11 -2.78
CA ALA A 457 -9.36 -0.97 -2.47
C ALA A 457 -10.71 -0.25 -2.58
N ILE A 458 -10.72 1.07 -2.64
CA ILE A 458 -11.93 1.87 -2.93
C ILE A 458 -12.38 1.71 -4.39
N ARG A 459 -11.51 1.23 -5.29
CA ARG A 459 -11.77 1.13 -6.73
C ARG A 459 -11.74 -0.27 -7.29
N SER A 460 -10.86 -1.12 -6.76
CA SER A 460 -10.63 -2.45 -7.30
C SER A 460 -10.21 -3.44 -6.24
N VAL A 461 -10.57 -4.68 -6.43
CA VAL A 461 -9.99 -5.78 -5.63
C VAL A 461 -8.55 -5.96 -6.08
N MET A 462 -7.60 -5.85 -5.13
CA MET A 462 -6.18 -6.04 -5.41
C MET A 462 -5.68 -7.36 -4.85
N ALA A 463 -5.19 -8.23 -5.72
CA ALA A 463 -4.42 -9.40 -5.34
C ALA A 463 -2.93 -9.04 -5.24
N GLN A 464 -2.30 -9.33 -4.11
CA GLN A 464 -0.89 -9.00 -3.84
C GLN A 464 -0.15 -10.26 -3.35
N PRO A 465 0.13 -11.24 -4.22
CA PRO A 465 0.65 -12.54 -3.83
C PRO A 465 2.05 -12.47 -3.18
N TYR A 466 2.86 -11.47 -3.48
CA TYR A 466 4.15 -11.30 -2.80
C TYR A 466 4.04 -11.06 -1.29
N PHE A 467 2.89 -10.59 -0.81
CA PHE A 467 2.63 -10.38 0.61
C PHE A 467 1.94 -11.58 1.28
N ASP A 468 1.75 -12.67 0.56
CA ASP A 468 1.28 -13.91 1.16
C ASP A 468 2.31 -14.46 2.16
N ASP A 469 1.85 -14.96 3.31
CA ASP A 469 2.71 -15.41 4.39
C ASP A 469 3.64 -16.55 3.98
N GLN A 470 3.18 -17.46 3.11
CA GLN A 470 3.99 -18.57 2.62
C GLN A 470 5.08 -18.07 1.66
N VAL A 471 4.75 -17.09 0.80
CA VAL A 471 5.72 -16.46 -0.12
C VAL A 471 6.78 -15.71 0.68
N VAL A 472 6.38 -14.95 1.70
CA VAL A 472 7.31 -14.21 2.57
C VAL A 472 8.23 -15.19 3.32
N ARG A 473 7.68 -16.27 3.91
CA ARG A 473 8.49 -17.30 4.59
C ARG A 473 9.44 -18.00 3.64
N ALA A 474 8.96 -18.38 2.45
CA ALA A 474 9.80 -19.01 1.43
C ALA A 474 10.96 -18.09 1.00
N ALA A 475 10.68 -16.82 0.74
CA ALA A 475 11.69 -15.83 0.39
C ALA A 475 12.72 -15.64 1.52
N ARG A 476 12.27 -15.55 2.76
CA ARG A 476 13.15 -15.30 3.91
C ARG A 476 13.91 -16.53 4.38
N SER A 477 13.53 -17.74 3.96
CA SER A 477 14.32 -18.94 4.17
C SER A 477 15.57 -18.99 3.27
N ALA A 478 15.56 -18.25 2.15
CA ALA A 478 16.72 -18.13 1.27
C ALA A 478 17.80 -17.21 1.87
N PRO A 479 19.10 -17.51 1.62
CA PRO A 479 20.18 -16.63 2.01
C PRO A 479 19.98 -15.21 1.46
N LEU A 480 20.25 -14.19 2.30
CA LEU A 480 20.10 -12.80 1.88
C LEU A 480 20.93 -12.48 0.63
N THR A 481 22.10 -13.09 0.48
CA THR A 481 22.98 -12.93 -0.70
C THR A 481 22.30 -13.37 -2.00
N GLU A 482 21.56 -14.49 -1.99
CA GLU A 482 20.83 -14.97 -3.17
C GLU A 482 19.65 -14.06 -3.53
N ARG A 483 19.09 -13.38 -2.53
CA ARG A 483 18.04 -12.37 -2.73
C ARG A 483 18.61 -11.07 -3.28
N LEU A 484 19.76 -10.63 -2.77
CA LEU A 484 20.39 -9.36 -3.17
C LEU A 484 20.96 -9.38 -4.59
N ASP A 485 21.38 -10.53 -5.09
CA ASP A 485 21.95 -10.69 -6.43
C ASP A 485 20.98 -11.25 -7.49
N ASP A 486 19.68 -11.28 -7.15
CA ASP A 486 18.57 -11.73 -8.00
C ASP A 486 18.54 -13.25 -8.31
N ARG A 487 19.44 -14.07 -7.76
CA ARG A 487 19.45 -15.54 -8.01
C ARG A 487 18.14 -16.20 -7.60
N LEU A 488 17.54 -15.76 -6.49
CA LEU A 488 16.26 -16.29 -6.02
C LEU A 488 15.13 -16.03 -7.02
N VAL A 489 14.98 -14.78 -7.47
CA VAL A 489 13.91 -14.41 -8.44
C VAL A 489 14.14 -15.06 -9.79
N ARG A 490 15.39 -15.05 -10.29
CA ARG A 490 15.76 -15.69 -11.55
C ARG A 490 15.48 -17.19 -11.52
N GLY A 491 15.88 -17.85 -10.43
CA GLY A 491 15.61 -19.28 -10.24
C GLY A 491 14.11 -19.61 -10.13
N ALA A 492 13.32 -18.76 -9.44
CA ALA A 492 11.88 -18.96 -9.34
C ALA A 492 11.18 -18.81 -10.71
N ILE A 493 11.58 -17.83 -11.54
CA ILE A 493 11.09 -17.72 -12.92
C ILE A 493 11.46 -18.96 -13.73
N GLY A 494 12.71 -19.41 -13.65
CA GLY A 494 13.17 -20.62 -14.35
C GLY A 494 12.45 -21.90 -13.92
N ALA A 495 12.05 -22.00 -12.65
CA ALA A 495 11.27 -23.13 -12.15
C ALA A 495 9.82 -23.15 -12.68
N LEU A 496 9.24 -21.98 -12.97
CA LEU A 496 7.88 -21.84 -13.50
C LEU A 496 7.84 -21.91 -15.03
N CYS A 497 8.72 -21.18 -15.70
CA CYS A 497 8.80 -21.09 -17.15
C CYS A 497 10.22 -20.71 -17.59
N PRO A 498 11.10 -21.69 -17.93
CA PRO A 498 12.49 -21.43 -18.31
C PRO A 498 12.65 -20.48 -19.49
N ALA A 499 11.75 -20.55 -20.48
CA ALA A 499 11.78 -19.71 -21.69
C ALA A 499 11.70 -18.20 -21.39
N LEU A 500 11.11 -17.81 -20.28
CA LEU A 500 11.10 -16.40 -19.86
C LEU A 500 12.48 -15.85 -19.51
N LEU A 501 13.47 -16.70 -19.25
CA LEU A 501 14.84 -16.26 -18.97
C LEU A 501 15.58 -15.81 -20.24
N ASP A 502 15.13 -16.26 -21.41
CA ASP A 502 15.69 -15.88 -22.70
C ASP A 502 15.16 -14.51 -23.18
N ILE A 503 14.08 -14.05 -22.59
CA ILE A 503 13.52 -12.71 -22.88
C ILE A 503 14.29 -11.66 -22.07
N PRO A 504 14.89 -10.62 -22.69
CA PRO A 504 15.65 -9.60 -21.99
C PRO A 504 14.77 -8.84 -20.99
N LEU A 505 15.41 -8.14 -20.04
CA LEU A 505 14.74 -7.16 -19.18
C LEU A 505 14.72 -5.79 -19.87
N ALA A 506 13.66 -5.00 -19.68
CA ALA A 506 13.46 -3.74 -20.39
C ALA A 506 14.52 -2.67 -20.06
N ALA A 507 14.87 -2.51 -18.79
CA ALA A 507 15.75 -1.44 -18.34
C ALA A 507 16.84 -1.89 -17.33
N ASP A 508 16.93 -3.18 -17.08
CA ASP A 508 17.80 -3.74 -16.03
C ASP A 508 18.47 -5.02 -16.54
N ARG A 509 19.34 -5.58 -15.74
CA ARG A 509 19.95 -6.89 -15.96
C ARG A 509 19.81 -7.73 -14.70
N TRP A 510 20.03 -9.03 -14.84
CA TRP A 510 20.20 -9.88 -13.67
C TRP A 510 21.48 -9.51 -12.95
N LYS A 511 21.43 -9.25 -11.66
CA LYS A 511 22.61 -8.87 -10.87
C LYS A 511 23.60 -10.03 -10.74
N CYS A 512 23.12 -11.27 -10.87
CA CYS A 512 23.95 -12.46 -10.87
C CYS A 512 24.73 -12.67 -12.19
N ASP A 513 24.40 -11.95 -13.27
CA ASP A 513 25.13 -12.06 -14.52
C ASP A 513 26.48 -11.32 -14.41
N THR A 514 27.56 -12.08 -14.44
CA THR A 514 28.93 -11.56 -14.35
C THR A 514 29.50 -11.11 -15.70
N ALA A 515 28.84 -11.46 -16.80
CA ALA A 515 29.26 -11.07 -18.14
C ALA A 515 29.21 -9.54 -18.32
N LYS A 516 30.26 -8.96 -18.91
CA LYS A 516 30.23 -7.57 -19.37
C LYS A 516 29.04 -7.39 -20.30
N PRO A 517 28.31 -6.27 -20.20
CA PRO A 517 27.21 -6.01 -21.11
C PRO A 517 27.72 -6.11 -22.55
N ALA A 518 27.14 -6.99 -23.34
CA ALA A 518 27.23 -6.88 -24.79
C ALA A 518 26.71 -5.48 -25.15
N ALA A 519 27.41 -4.79 -26.01
CA ALA A 519 27.05 -3.47 -26.43
C ALA A 519 25.57 -3.44 -26.77
N HIS A 520 24.84 -2.61 -26.04
CA HIS A 520 23.43 -2.23 -26.15
C HIS A 520 22.53 -3.21 -26.90
N ALA A 521 21.65 -3.91 -26.14
CA ALA A 521 20.52 -4.56 -26.76
C ALA A 521 19.75 -3.57 -27.66
N PRO A 522 19.31 -3.96 -28.85
CA PRO A 522 18.50 -3.10 -29.71
C PRO A 522 17.25 -2.71 -28.92
N GLY A 523 17.10 -1.43 -28.59
CA GLY A 523 16.02 -0.91 -27.77
C GLY A 523 16.44 -0.27 -26.45
N ALA A 524 17.75 -0.18 -26.13
CA ALA A 524 18.21 0.66 -25.02
C ALA A 524 17.82 2.11 -25.31
N ALA A 525 17.00 2.66 -24.44
CA ALA A 525 16.42 3.97 -24.53
C ALA A 525 17.42 5.01 -25.00
N SER A 526 17.19 5.61 -26.15
CA SER A 526 17.85 6.85 -26.56
C SER A 526 17.53 7.93 -25.51
N PRO A 527 18.51 8.81 -25.17
CA PRO A 527 18.22 9.98 -24.35
C PRO A 527 17.12 10.79 -25.04
N GLY A 528 15.91 10.76 -24.55
CA GLY A 528 14.74 11.39 -25.18
C GLY A 528 13.45 10.60 -25.07
N GLN A 529 13.49 9.40 -24.47
CA GLN A 529 12.27 8.62 -24.25
C GLN A 529 11.30 9.38 -23.35
N ARG A 530 10.08 9.59 -23.85
CA ARG A 530 9.01 10.32 -23.17
C ARG A 530 8.69 9.66 -21.82
N ALA A 531 9.17 10.25 -20.73
CA ALA A 531 8.74 9.86 -19.40
C ALA A 531 7.29 10.30 -19.19
N ARG A 532 6.47 9.48 -18.52
CA ARG A 532 5.13 9.89 -18.13
C ARG A 532 5.20 11.16 -17.28
N PHE A 533 4.55 12.22 -17.72
CA PHE A 533 4.50 13.48 -17.00
C PHE A 533 3.81 13.29 -15.64
N ASP A 534 4.50 13.68 -14.59
CA ASP A 534 3.95 13.71 -13.23
C ASP A 534 3.76 15.17 -12.81
N TRP A 535 2.56 15.71 -13.03
CA TRP A 535 2.23 17.10 -12.72
C TRP A 535 2.50 17.46 -11.26
N ARG A 536 2.48 16.50 -10.33
CA ARG A 536 2.80 16.75 -8.92
C ARG A 536 4.27 17.11 -8.69
N ARG A 537 5.13 16.83 -9.65
CA ARG A 537 6.56 17.23 -9.68
C ARG A 537 6.83 18.44 -10.52
N GLY A 538 6.03 18.66 -11.56
CA GLY A 538 6.24 19.65 -12.60
C GLY A 538 5.20 20.77 -12.64
N TYR A 539 4.56 21.09 -11.51
CA TYR A 539 3.63 22.21 -11.43
C TYR A 539 4.37 23.56 -11.42
N GLY A 540 3.68 24.61 -11.88
CA GLY A 540 4.19 25.97 -11.94
C GLY A 540 4.11 26.74 -10.61
N ASP A 541 4.51 28.03 -10.67
CA ASP A 541 4.56 28.91 -9.50
C ASP A 541 3.17 29.23 -8.91
N ASP A 542 2.12 29.16 -9.70
CA ASP A 542 0.72 29.34 -9.28
C ASP A 542 0.27 28.22 -8.32
N VAL A 543 0.49 26.96 -8.67
CA VAL A 543 0.20 25.82 -7.77
C VAL A 543 1.11 25.84 -6.55
N ALA A 544 2.37 26.21 -6.74
CA ALA A 544 3.32 26.35 -5.64
C ALA A 544 2.88 27.45 -4.66
N GLY A 545 2.45 28.60 -5.18
CA GLY A 545 1.89 29.70 -4.40
C GLY A 545 0.63 29.29 -3.64
N PHE A 546 -0.28 28.60 -4.32
CA PHE A 546 -1.50 28.07 -3.70
C PHE A 546 -1.19 27.10 -2.55
N LEU A 547 -0.32 26.11 -2.75
CA LEU A 547 0.06 25.14 -1.70
C LEU A 547 0.78 25.84 -0.54
N ARG A 548 1.61 26.83 -0.81
CA ARG A 548 2.26 27.65 0.24
C ARG A 548 1.20 28.36 1.08
N ASP A 549 0.26 29.05 0.45
CA ASP A 549 -0.77 29.84 1.13
C ASP A 549 -1.73 28.94 1.91
N TYR A 550 -2.04 27.76 1.38
CA TYR A 550 -2.77 26.72 2.08
C TYR A 550 -2.02 26.24 3.35
N VAL A 551 -0.73 25.94 3.26
CA VAL A 551 0.09 25.49 4.42
C VAL A 551 0.19 26.60 5.47
N LEU A 552 0.44 27.85 5.04
CA LEU A 552 0.65 28.98 5.95
C LEU A 552 -0.66 29.50 6.54
N GLY A 553 -1.78 29.40 5.84
CA GLY A 553 -3.11 29.78 6.29
C GLY A 553 -3.82 28.67 7.05
N THR A 554 -4.34 27.68 6.33
CA THR A 554 -5.10 26.53 6.89
C THR A 554 -4.28 25.73 7.89
N GLY A 555 -3.02 25.46 7.58
CA GLY A 555 -2.13 24.76 8.50
C GLY A 555 -1.85 25.54 9.78
N SER A 556 -1.73 26.86 9.70
CA SER A 556 -1.56 27.73 10.89
C SER A 556 -2.78 27.70 11.78
N ALA A 557 -3.97 27.86 11.21
CA ALA A 557 -5.25 27.80 11.92
C ALA A 557 -5.45 26.44 12.62
N GLY A 558 -5.06 25.33 11.95
CA GLY A 558 -5.13 23.98 12.50
C GLY A 558 -4.05 23.63 13.53
N GLY A 559 -3.05 24.49 13.75
CA GLY A 559 -1.99 24.23 14.73
C GLY A 559 -0.76 23.46 14.19
N LEU A 560 -0.56 23.40 12.87
CA LEU A 560 0.60 22.75 12.23
C LEU A 560 1.93 23.22 12.85
N PHE A 561 2.06 24.50 13.12
CA PHE A 561 3.28 25.09 13.65
C PHE A 561 3.53 24.84 15.15
N ALA A 562 2.65 24.14 15.82
CA ALA A 562 2.97 23.51 17.11
C ALA A 562 3.90 22.29 16.95
N ILE A 563 3.95 21.71 15.75
CA ILE A 563 4.70 20.49 15.42
C ILE A 563 5.88 20.82 14.48
N VAL A 564 5.63 21.62 13.45
CA VAL A 564 6.60 22.03 12.42
C VAL A 564 7.17 23.41 12.77
N SER A 565 8.44 23.62 12.50
CA SER A 565 9.08 24.93 12.63
C SER A 565 8.58 25.87 11.52
N ARG A 566 7.82 26.91 11.88
CA ARG A 566 7.30 27.89 10.92
C ARG A 566 8.41 28.53 10.06
N PRO A 567 9.53 29.06 10.64
CA PRO A 567 10.59 29.65 9.83
C PRO A 567 11.26 28.67 8.87
N ALA A 568 11.33 27.37 9.23
CA ALA A 568 11.88 26.35 8.35
C ALA A 568 10.91 26.02 7.20
N ALA A 569 9.61 25.92 7.48
CA ALA A 569 8.59 25.74 6.46
C ALA A 569 8.53 26.92 5.47
N GLU A 570 8.50 28.16 5.97
CA GLU A 570 8.50 29.37 5.15
C GLU A 570 9.70 29.46 4.20
N ARG A 571 10.90 29.06 4.65
CA ARG A 571 12.09 29.03 3.79
C ARG A 571 11.94 28.02 2.65
N LEU A 572 11.40 26.83 2.92
CA LEU A 572 11.21 25.78 1.92
C LEU A 572 10.07 26.05 0.95
N LEU A 573 9.09 26.83 1.38
CA LEU A 573 7.94 27.20 0.57
C LEU A 573 8.17 28.47 -0.27
N ARG A 574 9.36 29.10 -0.18
CA ARG A 574 9.72 30.24 -1.04
C ARG A 574 10.12 29.78 -2.44
N PRO A 575 9.74 30.49 -3.47
CA PRO A 575 10.28 30.24 -4.82
C PRO A 575 11.81 30.44 -4.90
N PRO A 576 12.51 29.75 -5.79
CA PRO A 576 12.02 28.61 -6.58
C PRO A 576 11.88 27.36 -5.72
N HIS A 577 10.76 26.63 -5.90
CA HIS A 577 10.49 25.42 -5.13
C HIS A 577 11.36 24.27 -5.61
N THR A 578 12.25 23.79 -4.74
CA THR A 578 13.22 22.75 -5.09
C THR A 578 12.79 21.33 -4.74
N ASP A 579 11.78 21.16 -3.87
CA ASP A 579 11.31 19.83 -3.43
C ASP A 579 9.78 19.73 -3.36
N PRO A 580 9.09 19.42 -4.47
CA PRO A 580 7.65 19.22 -4.50
C PRO A 580 7.16 18.19 -3.47
N VAL A 581 7.95 17.13 -3.21
CA VAL A 581 7.59 16.11 -2.23
C VAL A 581 7.46 16.68 -0.81
N THR A 582 8.30 17.66 -0.47
CA THR A 582 8.21 18.35 0.83
C THR A 582 7.00 19.27 0.90
N VAL A 583 6.72 20.00 -0.17
CA VAL A 583 5.54 20.89 -0.26
C VAL A 583 4.26 20.09 -0.07
N TRP A 584 4.11 18.97 -0.80
CA TRP A 584 2.96 18.08 -0.67
C TRP A 584 2.87 17.42 0.72
N ALA A 585 3.99 17.08 1.33
CA ALA A 585 3.98 16.52 2.70
C ALA A 585 3.48 17.56 3.71
N LEU A 586 3.91 18.82 3.61
CA LEU A 586 3.43 19.91 4.48
C LEU A 586 1.94 20.21 4.23
N ALA A 587 1.50 20.23 2.97
CA ALA A 587 0.09 20.42 2.64
C ALA A 587 -0.79 19.27 3.17
N THR A 588 -0.30 18.02 3.08
CA THR A 588 -0.96 16.85 3.69
C THR A 588 -1.12 17.01 5.19
N LEU A 589 -0.07 17.45 5.88
CA LEU A 589 -0.13 17.69 7.32
C LEU A 589 -1.08 18.83 7.68
N ALA A 590 -1.11 19.90 6.87
CA ALA A 590 -2.04 21.00 7.06
C ALA A 590 -3.50 20.52 6.96
N ALA A 591 -3.82 19.71 5.94
CA ALA A 591 -5.14 19.12 5.76
C ALA A 591 -5.54 18.22 6.93
N LEU A 592 -4.64 17.36 7.39
CA LEU A 592 -4.89 16.44 8.49
C LEU A 592 -5.17 17.18 9.81
N ILE A 593 -4.31 18.12 10.17
CA ILE A 593 -4.38 18.82 11.46
C ILE A 593 -5.58 19.75 11.52
N SER A 594 -5.94 20.40 10.41
CA SER A 594 -7.10 21.27 10.35
C SER A 594 -8.43 20.53 10.26
N GLY A 595 -8.41 19.23 9.94
CA GLY A 595 -9.61 18.46 9.63
C GLY A 595 -10.19 18.75 8.23
N ASP A 596 -9.54 19.57 7.42
CA ASP A 596 -10.02 19.99 6.09
C ASP A 596 -10.21 18.82 5.12
N TRP A 597 -9.46 17.73 5.29
CA TRP A 597 -9.58 16.51 4.50
C TRP A 597 -10.95 15.82 4.62
N LEU A 598 -11.71 16.06 5.69
CA LEU A 598 -13.07 15.55 5.86
C LEU A 598 -14.06 16.25 4.90
N ASN A 599 -13.67 17.39 4.34
CA ASN A 599 -14.44 18.14 3.34
C ASN A 599 -14.12 17.71 1.90
N ALA A 600 -13.66 16.50 1.69
CA ALA A 600 -13.17 16.01 0.39
C ALA A 600 -14.19 16.08 -0.76
N ARG A 601 -15.47 16.24 -0.46
CA ARG A 601 -16.56 16.43 -1.44
C ARG A 601 -16.94 17.89 -1.69
N ALA A 602 -16.42 18.83 -0.92
CA ALA A 602 -16.66 20.25 -1.20
C ALA A 602 -15.93 20.62 -2.50
N ALA A 603 -16.69 20.95 -3.52
CA ALA A 603 -16.16 21.45 -4.78
C ALA A 603 -15.73 22.91 -4.57
N ASP A 604 -14.55 23.15 -4.03
CA ASP A 604 -13.99 24.50 -3.86
C ASP A 604 -13.42 25.05 -5.17
N GLY A 605 -13.60 24.35 -6.26
CA GLY A 605 -13.65 24.83 -7.63
C GLY A 605 -12.38 25.40 -8.25
N GLN A 606 -11.26 25.53 -7.53
CA GLN A 606 -10.05 26.08 -8.11
C GLN A 606 -9.26 25.00 -8.84
N THR A 607 -9.40 24.96 -10.16
CA THR A 607 -8.56 24.16 -11.06
C THR A 607 -7.36 24.96 -11.54
N PHE A 608 -6.29 24.25 -11.82
CA PHE A 608 -5.05 24.80 -12.36
C PHE A 608 -4.73 24.14 -13.69
N ALA A 609 -4.45 24.95 -14.71
CA ALA A 609 -3.99 24.49 -16.01
C ALA A 609 -2.49 24.22 -15.96
N ILE A 610 -2.09 22.96 -15.84
CA ILE A 610 -0.69 22.56 -15.71
C ILE A 610 -0.16 22.15 -17.08
N PRO A 611 0.89 22.84 -17.62
CA PRO A 611 1.48 22.50 -18.90
C PRO A 611 2.05 21.07 -18.89
N VAL A 612 1.66 20.27 -19.86
CA VAL A 612 2.20 18.91 -20.06
C VAL A 612 3.33 19.00 -21.07
N PRO A 613 4.57 18.60 -20.73
CA PRO A 613 5.64 18.47 -21.72
C PRO A 613 5.24 17.38 -22.74
N VAL A 614 5.24 17.73 -24.01
CA VAL A 614 4.93 16.82 -25.14
C VAL A 614 6.20 16.15 -25.64
#